data_c303faf18914a4553c4ae3f5c9f72818
#
_entry.id   c303faf18914a4553c4ae3f5c9f72818
#
_cell.length_a   1.000
_cell.length_b   1.000
_cell.length_c   1.000
_cell.angle_alpha   90.00
_cell.angle_beta   90.00
_cell.angle_gamma   90.00
#
_symmetry.space_group_name_H-M   'P 1'
#
loop_
_entity.id
_entity.type
_entity.pdbx_description
1 polymer ?
#
loop_
_entity_poly.entity_id
_entity_poly.type
_entity_poly.pdbx_seq_one_letter_code
_entity_poly.pdbx_strand_id
1 'polypeptide(L)'
;AIEAAFGSYGVEVIEQGLSTRVANLFSGRDSEKVCRTRAVTEFVQPINPGLLASHQEILDGNSIGATLRAAGFTINKKLLIKTEIRATAAFIALARGTVGEGQSLFTKVYALYAETPDDSLPYAVIAEAYHPDHYPPAHEEVTEIADLKAAAQRALKTLQRFRLKEGLKTPAA
;
A
#
# COMPACT_ATOMS: atom_id res chain seq x y z
N ALA A 1 9.26 1.29 -9.55
CA ALA A 1 7.90 0.82 -9.40
C ALA A 1 7.68 -0.51 -10.14
N ILE A 2 6.54 -1.16 -9.88
CA ILE A 2 6.22 -2.50 -10.41
C ILE A 2 6.28 -2.53 -11.93
N GLU A 3 5.68 -1.55 -12.61
CA GLU A 3 5.68 -1.48 -14.06
C GLU A 3 7.11 -1.40 -14.65
N ALA A 4 7.98 -0.62 -14.05
CA ALA A 4 9.37 -0.51 -14.47
C ALA A 4 10.16 -1.81 -14.29
N ALA A 5 9.86 -2.57 -13.22
CA ALA A 5 10.54 -3.83 -12.91
C ALA A 5 9.98 -5.03 -13.68
N PHE A 6 8.70 -5.05 -13.97
CA PHE A 6 7.99 -6.23 -14.50
C PHE A 6 7.23 -5.97 -15.81
N GLY A 7 7.28 -4.76 -16.35
CA GLY A 7 6.67 -4.40 -17.64
C GLY A 7 5.15 -4.18 -17.60
N SER A 8 4.51 -4.39 -16.45
CA SER A 8 3.06 -4.18 -16.28
C SER A 8 2.71 -3.88 -14.84
N TYR A 9 1.57 -3.25 -14.63
CA TYR A 9 1.08 -2.86 -13.30
C TYR A 9 -0.44 -2.86 -13.28
N GLY A 10 -1.02 -3.35 -12.20
CA GLY A 10 -2.45 -3.29 -11.93
C GLY A 10 -2.74 -3.16 -10.44
N VAL A 11 -3.84 -2.52 -10.13
CA VAL A 11 -4.36 -2.37 -8.76
C VAL A 11 -5.70 -3.08 -8.65
N GLU A 12 -5.86 -3.87 -7.60
CA GLU A 12 -7.14 -4.44 -7.22
C GLU A 12 -7.49 -3.98 -5.81
N VAL A 13 -8.55 -3.20 -5.69
CA VAL A 13 -9.06 -2.75 -4.38
C VAL A 13 -9.91 -3.86 -3.79
N ILE A 14 -9.50 -4.39 -2.64
CA ILE A 14 -10.18 -5.48 -1.94
C ILE A 14 -11.23 -4.94 -0.99
N GLU A 15 -10.92 -3.85 -0.32
CA GLU A 15 -11.78 -3.21 0.67
C GLU A 15 -11.63 -1.69 0.57
N GLN A 16 -12.74 -0.98 0.48
CA GLN A 16 -12.78 0.48 0.43
C GLN A 16 -13.76 1.00 1.46
N GLY A 17 -13.22 1.71 2.46
CA GLY A 17 -13.98 2.49 3.43
C GLY A 17 -13.77 3.98 3.22
N LEU A 18 -14.42 4.81 4.03
CA LEU A 18 -14.26 6.26 4.00
C LEU A 18 -12.88 6.72 4.48
N SER A 19 -12.28 5.99 5.40
CA SER A 19 -10.99 6.32 6.01
C SER A 19 -9.88 5.32 5.72
N THR A 20 -10.22 4.15 5.16
CA THR A 20 -9.26 3.06 4.94
C THR A 20 -9.44 2.40 3.58
N ARG A 21 -8.37 1.86 3.03
CA ARG A 21 -8.38 1.09 1.79
C ARG A 21 -7.39 -0.08 1.90
N VAL A 22 -7.80 -1.25 1.43
CA VAL A 22 -6.92 -2.40 1.25
C VAL A 22 -6.84 -2.73 -0.22
N ALA A 23 -5.64 -2.85 -0.77
CA ALA A 23 -5.41 -3.13 -2.17
C ALA A 23 -4.25 -4.09 -2.39
N ASN A 24 -4.32 -4.85 -3.46
CA ASN A 24 -3.20 -5.61 -4.01
C ASN A 24 -2.70 -4.93 -5.28
N LEU A 25 -1.38 -4.86 -5.42
CA LEU A 25 -0.71 -4.35 -6.60
C LEU A 25 -0.05 -5.52 -7.32
N PHE A 26 -0.38 -5.68 -8.59
CA PHE A 26 0.04 -6.81 -9.39
C PHE A 26 1.00 -6.42 -10.51
N SER A 27 1.86 -7.36 -10.89
CA SER A 27 2.47 -7.45 -12.21
C SER A 27 1.78 -8.55 -13.01
N GLY A 28 1.89 -8.49 -14.34
CA GLY A 28 1.22 -9.44 -15.23
C GLY A 28 -0.24 -9.10 -15.49
N ARG A 29 -0.85 -9.85 -16.38
CA ARG A 29 -2.26 -9.69 -16.78
C ARG A 29 -2.97 -11.03 -16.68
N ASP A 30 -4.28 -10.97 -16.42
CA ASP A 30 -5.17 -12.14 -16.37
C ASP A 30 -4.62 -13.29 -15.51
N SER A 31 -4.44 -14.46 -16.08
CA SER A 31 -3.93 -15.64 -15.39
C SER A 31 -2.46 -15.56 -14.97
N GLU A 32 -1.71 -14.57 -15.47
CA GLU A 32 -0.29 -14.36 -15.13
C GLU A 32 -0.07 -13.30 -14.04
N LYS A 33 -1.13 -12.79 -13.43
CA LYS A 33 -1.02 -11.83 -12.34
C LYS A 33 -0.26 -12.40 -11.15
N VAL A 34 0.73 -11.65 -10.69
CA VAL A 34 1.47 -11.95 -9.47
C VAL A 34 1.35 -10.76 -8.52
N CYS A 35 0.86 -11.00 -7.30
CA CYS A 35 0.79 -9.94 -6.29
C CYS A 35 2.22 -9.55 -5.87
N ARG A 36 2.58 -8.31 -6.10
CA ARG A 36 3.90 -7.76 -5.76
C ARG A 36 3.87 -6.93 -4.49
N THR A 37 2.72 -6.35 -4.17
CA THR A 37 2.56 -5.54 -2.96
C THR A 37 1.14 -5.65 -2.44
N ARG A 38 1.01 -5.86 -1.13
CA ARG A 38 -0.26 -5.64 -0.43
C ARG A 38 -0.15 -4.34 0.34
N ALA A 39 -1.13 -3.45 0.15
CA ALA A 39 -1.15 -2.13 0.75
C ALA A 39 -2.40 -1.93 1.60
N VAL A 40 -2.21 -1.39 2.79
CA VAL A 40 -3.27 -0.84 3.65
C VAL A 40 -3.04 0.64 3.77
N THR A 41 -4.03 1.42 3.35
CA THR A 41 -4.01 2.88 3.41
C THR A 41 -4.97 3.36 4.47
N GLU A 42 -4.52 4.30 5.29
CA GLU A 42 -5.35 5.09 6.20
C GLU A 42 -5.26 6.54 5.75
N PHE A 43 -6.38 7.12 5.30
CA PHE A 43 -6.43 8.50 4.84
C PHE A 43 -6.39 9.46 6.03
N VAL A 44 -5.59 10.50 5.91
CA VAL A 44 -5.49 11.56 6.94
C VAL A 44 -6.77 12.39 6.94
N GLN A 45 -7.43 12.45 8.09
CA GLN A 45 -8.69 13.18 8.26
C GLN A 45 -8.49 14.47 9.05
N PRO A 46 -9.24 15.54 8.73
CA PRO A 46 -10.10 15.69 7.56
C PRO A 46 -9.28 15.77 6.26
N ILE A 47 -9.88 15.38 5.14
CA ILE A 47 -9.22 15.51 3.84
C ILE A 47 -9.04 17.00 3.52
N ASN A 48 -7.82 17.40 3.18
CA ASN A 48 -7.56 18.78 2.78
C ASN A 48 -8.44 19.16 1.58
N PRO A 49 -9.09 20.35 1.61
CA PRO A 49 -9.96 20.80 0.50
C PRO A 49 -9.29 20.77 -0.88
N GLY A 50 -7.98 21.02 -0.95
CA GLY A 50 -7.20 20.95 -2.20
C GLY A 50 -7.04 19.53 -2.75
N LEU A 51 -7.34 18.51 -1.98
CA LEU A 51 -7.22 17.09 -2.36
C LEU A 51 -8.59 16.41 -2.58
N LEU A 52 -9.70 17.10 -2.34
CA LEU A 52 -11.03 16.46 -2.38
C LEU A 52 -11.37 15.84 -3.73
N ALA A 53 -11.09 16.51 -4.83
CA ALA A 53 -11.36 15.99 -6.17
C ALA A 53 -10.55 14.72 -6.46
N SER A 54 -9.25 14.74 -6.17
CA SER A 54 -8.37 13.57 -6.31
C SER A 54 -8.79 12.45 -5.37
N HIS A 55 -9.18 12.79 -4.14
CA HIS A 55 -9.65 11.81 -3.16
C HIS A 55 -10.88 11.06 -3.64
N GLN A 56 -11.83 11.75 -4.25
CA GLN A 56 -13.02 11.11 -4.82
C GLN A 56 -12.67 10.11 -5.92
N GLU A 57 -11.77 10.46 -6.84
CA GLU A 57 -11.28 9.55 -7.87
C GLU A 57 -10.57 8.32 -7.27
N ILE A 58 -9.83 8.51 -6.19
CA ILE A 58 -9.17 7.43 -5.46
C ILE A 58 -10.20 6.52 -4.79
N LEU A 59 -11.24 7.07 -4.17
CA LEU A 59 -12.35 6.28 -3.60
C LEU A 59 -13.09 5.47 -4.66
N ASP A 60 -13.14 5.97 -5.90
CA ASP A 60 -13.74 5.27 -7.05
C ASP A 60 -12.85 4.12 -7.59
N GLY A 61 -11.71 3.86 -6.97
CA GLY A 61 -10.83 2.73 -7.26
C GLY A 61 -9.54 3.05 -8.00
N ASN A 62 -9.27 4.32 -8.29
CA ASN A 62 -8.07 4.73 -9.01
C ASN A 62 -6.81 4.63 -8.14
N SER A 63 -5.64 4.54 -8.79
CA SER A 63 -4.34 4.52 -8.13
C SER A 63 -4.05 5.85 -7.43
N ILE A 64 -3.67 5.79 -6.16
CA ILE A 64 -3.34 6.98 -5.37
C ILE A 64 -2.24 7.80 -6.06
N GLY A 65 -1.13 7.16 -6.38
CA GLY A 65 0.01 7.85 -6.97
C GLY A 65 -0.27 8.46 -8.34
N ALA A 66 -0.94 7.71 -9.22
CA ALA A 66 -1.26 8.19 -10.56
C ALA A 66 -2.26 9.35 -10.52
N THR A 67 -3.30 9.24 -9.68
CA THR A 67 -4.33 10.29 -9.55
C THR A 67 -3.74 11.60 -9.03
N LEU A 68 -2.92 11.54 -7.98
CA LEU A 68 -2.30 12.75 -7.43
C LEU A 68 -1.34 13.41 -8.42
N ARG A 69 -0.53 12.62 -9.14
CA ARG A 69 0.36 13.17 -10.17
C ARG A 69 -0.41 13.79 -11.34
N ALA A 70 -1.49 13.16 -11.78
CA ALA A 70 -2.35 13.70 -12.83
C ALA A 70 -3.00 15.03 -12.43
N ALA A 71 -3.26 15.22 -11.14
CA ALA A 71 -3.75 16.46 -10.58
C ALA A 71 -2.66 17.54 -10.37
N GLY A 72 -1.41 17.25 -10.72
CA GLY A 72 -0.29 18.21 -10.65
C GLY A 72 0.51 18.17 -9.35
N PHE A 73 0.23 17.22 -8.44
CA PHE A 73 1.00 17.08 -7.21
C PHE A 73 2.29 16.28 -7.40
N THR A 74 3.33 16.69 -6.69
CA THR A 74 4.50 15.85 -6.44
C THR A 74 4.26 15.01 -5.20
N ILE A 75 4.66 13.74 -5.22
CA ILE A 75 4.48 12.83 -4.09
C ILE A 75 5.78 12.76 -3.30
N ASN A 76 5.68 13.04 -2.01
CA ASN A 76 6.75 12.84 -1.06
C ASN A 76 6.35 11.74 -0.05
N LYS A 77 7.21 10.75 0.11
CA LYS A 77 7.02 9.64 1.06
C LYS A 77 8.02 9.76 2.19
N LYS A 78 7.52 9.83 3.42
CA LYS A 78 8.34 9.83 4.63
C LYS A 78 8.18 8.51 5.35
N LEU A 79 9.26 7.75 5.47
CA LEU A 79 9.25 6.45 6.10
C LEU A 79 9.03 6.57 7.61
N LEU A 80 8.04 5.86 8.14
CA LEU A 80 7.69 5.85 9.56
C LEU A 80 8.11 4.54 10.25
N ILE A 81 7.95 3.39 9.60
CA ILE A 81 8.26 2.07 10.17
C ILE A 81 8.89 1.20 9.09
N LYS A 82 9.94 0.48 9.45
CA LYS A 82 10.47 -0.69 8.74
C LYS A 82 10.26 -1.93 9.60
N THR A 83 9.71 -2.97 9.03
CA THR A 83 9.52 -4.24 9.71
C THR A 83 9.40 -5.39 8.72
N GLU A 84 9.13 -6.58 9.22
CA GLU A 84 8.80 -7.76 8.43
C GLU A 84 7.50 -8.37 8.93
N ILE A 85 6.72 -8.92 8.01
CA ILE A 85 5.57 -9.75 8.33
C ILE A 85 5.70 -11.09 7.61
N ARG A 86 5.07 -12.13 8.15
CA ARG A 86 5.10 -13.45 7.51
C ARG A 86 4.06 -13.54 6.40
N ALA A 87 4.47 -14.11 5.27
CA ALA A 87 3.55 -14.45 4.20
C ALA A 87 2.50 -15.45 4.66
N THR A 88 1.26 -15.22 4.27
CA THR A 88 0.14 -16.15 4.53
C THR A 88 -0.16 -16.98 3.30
N ALA A 89 -0.96 -18.02 3.49
CA ALA A 89 -1.46 -18.86 2.39
C ALA A 89 -2.13 -18.01 1.29
N ALA A 90 -2.89 -16.97 1.66
CA ALA A 90 -3.52 -16.10 0.68
C ALA A 90 -2.52 -15.25 -0.11
N PHE A 91 -1.50 -14.69 0.54
CA PHE A 91 -0.44 -13.97 -0.18
C PHE A 91 0.35 -14.91 -1.10
N ILE A 92 0.67 -16.11 -0.62
CA ILE A 92 1.35 -17.16 -1.40
C ILE A 92 0.55 -17.51 -2.65
N ALA A 93 -0.76 -17.70 -2.51
CA ALA A 93 -1.65 -17.99 -3.64
C ALA A 93 -1.67 -16.85 -4.66
N LEU A 94 -1.79 -15.60 -4.20
CA LEU A 94 -1.77 -14.40 -5.05
C LEU A 94 -0.40 -14.13 -5.68
N ALA A 95 0.66 -14.59 -5.05
CA ALA A 95 2.02 -14.57 -5.60
C ALA A 95 2.34 -15.80 -6.49
N ARG A 96 1.35 -16.68 -6.72
CA ARG A 96 1.45 -17.86 -7.57
C ARG A 96 2.59 -18.80 -7.19
N GLY A 97 2.76 -19.02 -5.89
CA GLY A 97 3.79 -19.92 -5.36
C GLY A 97 5.24 -19.41 -5.48
N THR A 98 5.44 -18.14 -5.87
CA THR A 98 6.78 -17.54 -5.91
C THR A 98 7.28 -17.08 -4.53
N VAL A 99 6.44 -17.23 -3.51
CA VAL A 99 6.73 -16.95 -2.11
C VAL A 99 6.49 -18.21 -1.31
N GLY A 100 7.44 -18.58 -0.43
CA GLY A 100 7.34 -19.75 0.43
C GLY A 100 6.44 -19.52 1.65
N GLU A 101 5.87 -20.62 2.18
CA GLU A 101 5.09 -20.58 3.40
C GLU A 101 5.93 -20.06 4.58
N GLY A 102 5.39 -19.10 5.32
CA GLY A 102 6.07 -18.48 6.45
C GLY A 102 7.25 -17.59 6.09
N GLN A 103 7.52 -17.36 4.80
CA GLN A 103 8.56 -16.44 4.37
C GLN A 103 8.31 -15.05 4.88
N SER A 104 9.35 -14.39 5.40
CA SER A 104 9.28 -12.99 5.79
C SER A 104 9.13 -12.08 4.58
N LEU A 105 8.17 -11.16 4.67
CA LEU A 105 7.95 -10.11 3.69
C LEU A 105 8.44 -8.78 4.27
N PHE A 106 9.33 -8.14 3.56
CA PHE A 106 9.74 -6.78 3.92
C PHE A 106 8.53 -5.85 3.91
N THR A 107 8.39 -5.05 4.96
CA THR A 107 7.22 -4.21 5.17
C THR A 107 7.65 -2.80 5.55
N LYS A 108 7.06 -1.82 4.88
CA LYS A 108 7.22 -0.40 5.20
C LYS A 108 5.88 0.21 5.58
N VAL A 109 5.94 1.17 6.49
CA VAL A 109 4.84 2.12 6.70
C VAL A 109 5.39 3.51 6.46
N TYR A 110 4.77 4.27 5.60
CA TYR A 110 5.18 5.63 5.26
C TYR A 110 4.00 6.60 5.23
N ALA A 111 4.30 7.86 5.49
CA ALA A 111 3.38 8.95 5.27
C ALA A 111 3.52 9.47 3.84
N LEU A 112 2.41 9.63 3.14
CA LEU A 112 2.36 10.18 1.79
C LEU A 112 1.85 11.61 1.85
N TYR A 113 2.67 12.52 1.31
CA TYR A 113 2.36 13.93 1.16
C TYR A 113 2.15 14.27 -0.31
N ALA A 114 1.10 15.02 -0.58
CA ALA A 114 0.88 15.65 -1.88
C ALA A 114 1.46 17.07 -1.82
N GLU A 115 2.45 17.35 -2.64
CA GLU A 115 3.20 18.60 -2.59
C GLU A 115 2.95 19.47 -3.82
N THR A 116 2.83 20.77 -3.58
CA THR A 116 2.90 21.84 -4.57
C THR A 116 4.16 22.66 -4.30
N PRO A 117 4.57 23.62 -5.16
CA PRO A 117 5.67 24.52 -4.84
C PRO A 117 5.51 25.27 -3.52
N ASP A 118 4.26 25.51 -3.10
CA ASP A 118 3.96 26.35 -1.93
C ASP A 118 3.54 25.56 -0.70
N ASP A 119 3.07 24.29 -0.86
CA ASP A 119 2.48 23.50 0.21
C ASP A 119 2.90 22.04 0.20
N SER A 120 2.89 21.42 1.39
CA SER A 120 3.06 19.98 1.59
C SER A 120 1.87 19.47 2.40
N LEU A 121 0.97 18.73 1.74
CA LEU A 121 -0.31 18.30 2.30
C LEU A 121 -0.24 16.84 2.72
N PRO A 122 -0.36 16.49 4.00
CA PRO A 122 -0.45 15.10 4.43
C PRO A 122 -1.74 14.49 3.89
N TYR A 123 -1.62 13.36 3.18
CA TYR A 123 -2.76 12.72 2.55
C TYR A 123 -3.10 11.35 3.15
N ALA A 124 -2.11 10.51 3.31
CA ALA A 124 -2.34 9.14 3.77
C ALA A 124 -1.15 8.57 4.51
N VAL A 125 -1.42 7.56 5.33
CA VAL A 125 -0.42 6.64 5.87
C VAL A 125 -0.65 5.28 5.22
N ILE A 126 0.41 4.69 4.66
CA ILE A 126 0.33 3.48 3.86
C ILE A 126 1.31 2.44 4.42
N ALA A 127 0.77 1.26 4.79
CA ALA A 127 1.56 0.08 5.13
C ALA A 127 1.60 -0.84 3.91
N GLU A 128 2.80 -1.21 3.48
CA GLU A 128 3.02 -2.06 2.31
C GLU A 128 3.89 -3.26 2.67
N ALA A 129 3.41 -4.47 2.35
CA ALA A 129 4.18 -5.69 2.38
C ALA A 129 4.58 -6.06 0.94
N TYR A 130 5.87 -6.33 0.74
CA TYR A 130 6.45 -6.50 -0.59
C TYR A 130 6.79 -7.96 -0.89
N HIS A 131 6.52 -8.35 -2.13
CA HIS A 131 7.05 -9.58 -2.69
C HIS A 131 8.60 -9.57 -2.66
N PRO A 132 9.28 -10.69 -2.37
CA PRO A 132 10.73 -10.74 -2.29
C PRO A 132 11.48 -10.24 -3.54
N ASP A 133 10.89 -10.40 -4.73
CA ASP A 133 11.47 -9.92 -5.99
C ASP A 133 11.22 -8.44 -6.27
N HIS A 134 10.53 -7.76 -5.36
CA HIS A 134 10.18 -6.35 -5.52
C HIS A 134 10.45 -5.57 -4.23
N TYR A 135 11.72 -5.47 -3.87
CA TYR A 135 12.12 -4.64 -2.75
C TYR A 135 12.20 -3.16 -3.16
N PRO A 136 11.66 -2.26 -2.35
CA PRO A 136 11.92 -0.84 -2.52
C PRO A 136 13.40 -0.52 -2.23
N PRO A 137 13.93 0.62 -2.72
CA PRO A 137 15.30 1.04 -2.44
C PRO A 137 15.62 1.03 -0.94
N ALA A 138 16.80 0.54 -0.57
CA ALA A 138 17.15 0.16 0.79
C ALA A 138 17.48 1.32 1.75
N HIS A 139 17.58 2.57 1.28
CA HIS A 139 18.24 3.66 2.00
C HIS A 139 17.32 4.82 2.40
N GLU A 140 16.17 4.51 2.99
CA GLU A 140 15.32 5.55 3.55
C GLU A 140 15.51 5.62 5.07
N GLU A 141 15.67 6.83 5.59
CA GLU A 141 15.69 7.07 7.03
C GLU A 141 14.26 7.01 7.59
N VAL A 142 14.14 6.44 8.80
CA VAL A 142 12.88 6.47 9.55
C VAL A 142 12.70 7.88 10.11
N THR A 143 11.58 8.51 9.75
CA THR A 143 11.23 9.87 10.16
C THR A 143 10.22 9.80 11.29
N GLU A 144 10.49 10.44 12.41
CA GLU A 144 9.50 10.58 13.47
C GLU A 144 8.54 11.72 13.16
N ILE A 145 7.27 11.38 12.96
CA ILE A 145 6.16 12.32 12.81
C ILE A 145 5.13 11.93 13.88
N ALA A 146 5.15 12.62 15.01
CA ALA A 146 4.37 12.26 16.19
C ALA A 146 2.87 12.12 15.90
N ASP A 147 2.31 13.04 15.11
CA ASP A 147 0.87 13.08 14.78
C ASP A 147 0.42 11.90 13.89
N LEU A 148 1.35 11.24 13.20
CA LEU A 148 1.04 10.13 12.30
C LEU A 148 1.46 8.75 12.86
N LYS A 149 2.09 8.71 14.01
CA LYS A 149 2.55 7.46 14.64
C LYS A 149 1.39 6.51 14.93
N ALA A 150 0.30 7.02 15.47
CA ALA A 150 -0.89 6.21 15.77
C ALA A 150 -1.53 5.66 14.49
N ALA A 151 -1.63 6.46 13.44
CA ALA A 151 -2.13 6.02 12.13
C ALA A 151 -1.23 4.96 11.51
N ALA A 152 0.09 5.10 11.63
CA ALA A 152 1.06 4.11 11.18
C ALA A 152 0.90 2.76 11.88
N GLN A 153 0.70 2.77 13.20
CA GLN A 153 0.46 1.56 13.98
C GLN A 153 -0.87 0.90 13.61
N ARG A 154 -1.93 1.69 13.39
CA ARG A 154 -3.23 1.15 12.94
C ARG A 154 -3.14 0.52 11.55
N ALA A 155 -2.49 1.17 10.60
CA ALA A 155 -2.30 0.64 9.26
C ALA A 155 -1.51 -0.69 9.27
N LEU A 156 -0.45 -0.76 10.06
CA LEU A 156 0.32 -1.99 10.24
C LEU A 156 -0.51 -3.11 10.87
N LYS A 157 -1.28 -2.80 11.91
CA LYS A 157 -2.20 -3.78 12.55
C LYS A 157 -3.25 -4.27 11.57
N THR A 158 -3.81 -3.39 10.74
CA THR A 158 -4.80 -3.76 9.73
C THR A 158 -4.18 -4.70 8.69
N LEU A 159 -2.97 -4.42 8.24
CA LEU A 159 -2.23 -5.30 7.32
C LEU A 159 -2.02 -6.70 7.92
N GLN A 160 -1.61 -6.79 9.19
CA GLN A 160 -1.41 -8.06 9.90
C GLN A 160 -2.74 -8.80 10.15
N ARG A 161 -3.80 -8.09 10.49
CA ARG A 161 -5.13 -8.66 10.76
C ARG A 161 -5.78 -9.17 9.47
N PHE A 162 -5.64 -8.45 8.38
CA PHE A 162 -6.13 -8.87 7.07
C PHE A 162 -5.49 -10.20 6.65
N ARG A 163 -4.23 -10.36 6.96
CA ARG A 163 -3.48 -11.60 6.83
C ARG A 163 -4.14 -12.76 7.61
N LEU A 164 -4.56 -12.53 8.87
CA LEU A 164 -5.21 -13.55 9.70
C LEU A 164 -6.58 -13.93 9.15
N LYS A 165 -7.39 -12.97 8.72
CA LYS A 165 -8.69 -13.21 8.09
C LYS A 165 -8.59 -14.05 6.82
N GLU A 166 -7.57 -13.84 6.03
CA GLU A 166 -7.32 -14.60 4.82
C GLU A 166 -6.96 -16.06 5.12
N GLY A 167 -6.18 -16.30 6.17
CA GLY A 167 -5.88 -17.64 6.66
C GLY A 167 -7.11 -18.41 7.16
N LEU A 168 -8.13 -17.70 7.64
CA LEU A 168 -9.41 -18.27 8.08
C LEU A 168 -10.42 -18.49 6.94
N LYS A 169 -10.19 -17.88 5.79
CA LYS A 169 -11.02 -18.00 4.59
C LYS A 169 -10.46 -19.00 3.57
N THR A 170 -9.74 -20.01 4.02
CA THR A 170 -9.39 -21.12 3.12
C THR A 170 -10.70 -21.68 2.58
N PRO A 171 -10.96 -21.62 1.27
CA PRO A 171 -12.18 -22.24 0.74
C PRO A 171 -12.12 -23.71 1.13
N ALA A 172 -13.20 -24.19 1.69
CA ALA A 172 -13.40 -25.62 1.77
C ALA A 172 -13.21 -26.20 0.36
N ALA A 173 -12.33 -27.16 0.27
CA ALA A 173 -12.03 -27.83 -0.99
C ALA A 173 -13.28 -28.27 -1.73
#